data_55378ac6bdde216e338efedee1e164b9
#
_entry.id   55378ac6bdde216e338efedee1e164b9
#
_cell.length_a   1.000
_cell.length_b   1.000
_cell.length_c   1.000
_cell.angle_alpha   90.00
_cell.angle_beta   90.00
_cell.angle_gamma   90.00
#
_symmetry.space_group_name_H-M   'P 1'
#
loop_
_entity.id
_entity.type
_entity.pdbx_description
1 polymer ?
#
loop_
_entity_poly.entity_id
_entity_poly.type
_entity_poly.pdbx_seq_one_letter_code
_entity_poly.pdbx_strand_id
1 'polypeptide(L)'
;EMSASLVGSEMCIRDRTGDLHCHTTLSDGSLGIEEVIVQAKRMGLDFLAITDHDTLSSSSRAQILGERYGVKVIPAVELSAWDKKRNSKVHILCYAPQKPDRLEGLCLKSCQIRKDCAKEMIEKVMARYPIPADAVLHYTKSSKSIFKQHIMRALVNYGYATELYGSVNDKLFAYPNGECLVTREYPDVNFVLDLIHSAKGIAVMAHPVMFNNTELLLELIEAGKLDGIEAYHHSATPTQQQKLADIAKEHDLIVTGGSDFHGLYNETMTHIGSMTTDKENLDKLFKLCLLYTSPSPRD
;
A
#
# COMPACT_ATOMS: atom_id res chain seq x y z
N GLU A 1 -18.38 47.04 -36.77
CA GLU A 1 -19.09 46.17 -35.81
C GLU A 1 -18.36 44.85 -35.71
N MET A 2 -17.49 44.75 -34.74
CA MET A 2 -16.79 43.47 -34.42
C MET A 2 -17.45 42.87 -33.21
N SER A 3 -18.18 41.81 -33.44
CA SER A 3 -18.76 40.96 -32.40
C SER A 3 -17.63 40.20 -31.70
N ALA A 4 -17.29 40.60 -30.48
CA ALA A 4 -16.38 39.86 -29.62
C ALA A 4 -17.14 38.62 -29.08
N SER A 5 -16.84 37.46 -29.64
CA SER A 5 -17.25 36.19 -29.11
C SER A 5 -16.50 35.97 -27.80
N LEU A 6 -17.21 36.15 -26.69
CA LEU A 6 -16.80 35.64 -25.38
C LEU A 6 -16.87 34.10 -25.42
N VAL A 7 -15.76 33.48 -25.79
CA VAL A 7 -15.55 32.06 -25.49
C VAL A 7 -15.29 32.00 -24.00
N GLY A 8 -16.33 31.67 -23.23
CA GLY A 8 -16.23 31.34 -21.83
C GLY A 8 -15.27 30.18 -21.71
N SER A 9 -14.18 30.36 -20.95
CA SER A 9 -13.38 29.28 -20.47
C SER A 9 -14.28 28.43 -19.56
N GLU A 10 -14.82 27.35 -20.10
CA GLU A 10 -15.25 26.24 -19.29
C GLU A 10 -13.97 25.75 -18.58
N MET A 11 -13.77 26.29 -17.39
CA MET A 11 -12.84 25.73 -16.43
C MET A 11 -13.41 24.33 -16.11
N CYS A 12 -12.90 23.30 -16.80
CA CYS A 12 -13.20 21.92 -16.47
C CYS A 12 -13.02 21.81 -14.97
N ILE A 13 -14.11 21.62 -14.24
CA ILE A 13 -14.10 21.21 -12.86
C ILE A 13 -13.48 19.82 -12.89
N ARG A 14 -12.17 19.76 -12.76
CA ARG A 14 -11.43 18.50 -12.70
C ARG A 14 -11.86 17.86 -11.39
N ASP A 15 -12.58 16.75 -11.48
CA ASP A 15 -12.95 16.00 -10.30
C ASP A 15 -11.66 15.61 -9.58
N ARG A 16 -11.57 15.99 -8.31
CA ARG A 16 -10.40 15.68 -7.48
C ARG A 16 -10.26 14.18 -7.36
N THR A 17 -9.06 13.67 -7.63
CA THR A 17 -8.75 12.25 -7.54
C THR A 17 -7.46 12.02 -6.78
N GLY A 18 -7.36 10.86 -6.13
CA GLY A 18 -6.18 10.47 -5.38
C GLY A 18 -5.81 9.01 -5.61
N ASP A 19 -4.52 8.75 -5.75
CA ASP A 19 -3.98 7.40 -5.66
C ASP A 19 -3.58 7.14 -4.20
N LEU A 20 -4.32 6.24 -3.53
CA LEU A 20 -4.18 6.05 -2.10
C LEU A 20 -3.38 4.81 -1.71
N HIS A 21 -2.66 4.18 -2.68
CA HIS A 21 -1.84 3.02 -2.42
C HIS A 21 -0.60 3.01 -3.32
N CYS A 22 0.54 3.46 -2.76
CA CYS A 22 1.83 3.51 -3.46
C CYS A 22 2.98 3.20 -2.53
N HIS A 23 4.02 2.55 -3.06
CA HIS A 23 5.22 2.15 -2.33
C HIS A 23 6.46 2.88 -2.82
N THR A 24 7.41 3.07 -1.92
CA THR A 24 8.71 3.71 -2.20
C THR A 24 9.87 2.79 -1.84
N THR A 25 11.09 3.27 -2.07
CA THR A 25 12.32 2.57 -1.64
C THR A 25 12.45 2.40 -0.12
N LEU A 26 11.54 2.97 0.68
CA LEU A 26 11.50 2.73 2.13
C LEU A 26 10.89 1.35 2.48
N SER A 27 10.13 0.77 1.56
CA SER A 27 9.68 -0.63 1.62
C SER A 27 10.20 -1.41 0.40
N ASP A 28 9.34 -1.75 -0.52
CA ASP A 28 9.60 -2.57 -1.71
C ASP A 28 9.27 -1.87 -3.03
N GLY A 29 9.15 -0.56 -3.03
CA GLY A 29 9.14 0.22 -4.25
C GLY A 29 10.54 0.46 -4.81
N SER A 30 10.64 0.74 -6.09
CA SER A 30 11.91 1.03 -6.79
C SER A 30 12.22 2.52 -6.89
N LEU A 31 11.27 3.39 -6.58
CA LEU A 31 11.40 4.85 -6.65
C LEU A 31 11.41 5.48 -5.25
N GLY A 32 12.15 6.58 -5.11
CA GLY A 32 12.15 7.39 -3.91
C GLY A 32 10.88 8.23 -3.75
N ILE A 33 10.66 8.76 -2.55
CA ILE A 33 9.47 9.57 -2.19
C ILE A 33 9.25 10.71 -3.18
N GLU A 34 10.30 11.47 -3.51
CA GLU A 34 10.20 12.62 -4.41
C GLU A 34 9.82 12.22 -5.84
N GLU A 35 10.39 11.11 -6.34
CA GLU A 35 10.11 10.58 -7.66
C GLU A 35 8.65 10.14 -7.79
N VAL A 36 8.10 9.48 -6.76
CA VAL A 36 6.69 9.07 -6.68
C VAL A 36 5.76 10.29 -6.71
N ILE A 37 6.06 11.33 -5.91
CA ILE A 37 5.27 12.57 -5.87
C ILE A 37 5.33 13.32 -7.21
N VAL A 38 6.49 13.39 -7.84
CA VAL A 38 6.65 14.02 -9.16
C VAL A 38 5.84 13.27 -10.21
N GLN A 39 5.80 11.94 -10.17
CA GLN A 39 4.95 11.15 -11.07
C GLN A 39 3.47 11.41 -10.80
N ALA A 40 3.02 11.42 -9.53
CA ALA A 40 1.65 11.75 -9.17
C ALA A 40 1.24 13.13 -9.73
N LYS A 41 2.12 14.12 -9.63
CA LYS A 41 1.89 15.45 -10.22
C LYS A 41 1.76 15.40 -11.74
N ARG A 42 2.62 14.64 -12.42
CA ARG A 42 2.57 14.47 -13.89
C ARG A 42 1.29 13.79 -14.34
N MET A 43 0.79 12.83 -13.56
CA MET A 43 -0.50 12.18 -13.81
C MET A 43 -1.69 13.07 -13.44
N GLY A 44 -1.42 14.24 -12.85
CA GLY A 44 -2.42 15.23 -12.50
C GLY A 44 -3.27 14.87 -11.29
N LEU A 45 -2.76 14.05 -10.39
CA LEU A 45 -3.44 13.74 -9.14
C LEU A 45 -3.40 14.94 -8.19
N ASP A 46 -4.49 15.13 -7.45
CA ASP A 46 -4.59 16.12 -6.39
C ASP A 46 -4.12 15.57 -5.05
N PHE A 47 -4.31 14.25 -4.84
CA PHE A 47 -4.00 13.53 -3.62
C PHE A 47 -3.16 12.29 -3.89
N LEU A 48 -2.32 11.94 -2.92
CA LEU A 48 -1.50 10.75 -2.92
C LEU A 48 -1.40 10.21 -1.49
N ALA A 49 -1.41 8.88 -1.32
CA ALA A 49 -0.94 8.26 -0.11
C ALA A 49 0.25 7.36 -0.41
N ILE A 50 1.35 7.56 0.31
CA ILE A 50 2.49 6.63 0.34
C ILE A 50 2.26 5.69 1.50
N THR A 51 2.12 4.40 1.18
CA THR A 51 1.67 3.34 2.08
C THR A 51 2.76 2.28 2.28
N ASP A 52 4.01 2.70 2.38
CA ASP A 52 5.14 1.80 2.57
C ASP A 52 4.86 0.73 3.63
N HIS A 53 5.18 -0.52 3.33
CA HIS A 53 4.93 -1.65 4.21
C HIS A 53 5.55 -1.49 5.60
N ASP A 54 4.69 -1.53 6.62
CA ASP A 54 5.04 -1.55 8.05
C ASP A 54 5.98 -0.39 8.45
N THR A 55 5.84 0.79 7.81
CA THR A 55 6.60 1.98 8.19
C THR A 55 5.91 3.28 7.82
N LEU A 56 5.89 4.23 8.74
CA LEU A 56 5.43 5.62 8.54
C LEU A 56 6.58 6.58 8.26
N SER A 57 7.79 6.08 8.04
CA SER A 57 8.99 6.92 7.90
C SER A 57 8.97 7.85 6.67
N SER A 58 8.12 7.56 5.67
CA SER A 58 7.90 8.43 4.51
C SER A 58 7.06 9.66 4.81
N SER A 59 6.14 9.58 5.79
CA SER A 59 5.00 10.49 5.94
C SER A 59 5.38 11.97 6.02
N SER A 60 6.23 12.36 6.96
CA SER A 60 6.59 13.77 7.15
C SER A 60 7.32 14.35 5.94
N ARG A 61 8.28 13.61 5.37
CA ARG A 61 9.01 14.05 4.18
C ARG A 61 8.10 14.14 2.96
N ALA A 62 7.21 13.17 2.81
CA ALA A 62 6.26 13.12 1.70
C ALA A 62 5.27 14.29 1.74
N GLN A 63 4.78 14.69 2.92
CA GLN A 63 3.92 15.86 3.07
C GLN A 63 4.64 17.14 2.63
N ILE A 64 5.87 17.38 3.12
CA ILE A 64 6.67 18.56 2.76
C ILE A 64 6.92 18.62 1.24
N LEU A 65 7.29 17.49 0.64
CA LEU A 65 7.53 17.42 -0.80
C LEU A 65 6.20 17.57 -1.58
N GLY A 66 5.12 16.98 -1.08
CA GLY A 66 3.79 17.13 -1.66
C GLY A 66 3.34 18.58 -1.75
N GLU A 67 3.49 19.35 -0.67
CA GLU A 67 3.22 20.79 -0.65
C GLU A 67 4.06 21.53 -1.71
N ARG A 68 5.35 21.20 -1.82
CA ARG A 68 6.25 21.81 -2.80
C ARG A 68 5.83 21.56 -4.24
N TYR A 69 5.34 20.35 -4.55
CA TYR A 69 4.93 19.95 -5.90
C TYR A 69 3.44 20.18 -6.17
N GLY A 70 2.67 20.60 -5.15
CA GLY A 70 1.23 20.84 -5.27
C GLY A 70 0.41 19.55 -5.39
N VAL A 71 0.82 18.49 -4.69
CA VAL A 71 0.08 17.24 -4.48
C VAL A 71 -0.15 17.07 -2.98
N LYS A 72 -1.38 16.93 -2.55
CA LYS A 72 -1.68 16.73 -1.12
C LYS A 72 -1.39 15.29 -0.71
N VAL A 73 -0.37 15.09 0.12
CA VAL A 73 0.01 13.75 0.60
C VAL A 73 -0.70 13.44 1.92
N ILE A 74 -1.41 12.33 1.95
CA ILE A 74 -2.08 11.79 3.13
C ILE A 74 -1.09 10.84 3.83
N PRO A 75 -0.74 11.07 5.12
CA PRO A 75 0.07 10.13 5.89
C PRO A 75 -0.59 8.76 5.93
N ALA A 76 0.15 7.72 5.57
CA ALA A 76 -0.42 6.38 5.52
C ALA A 76 0.65 5.30 5.69
N VAL A 77 0.20 4.08 5.92
CA VAL A 77 1.03 2.87 6.00
C VAL A 77 0.19 1.67 5.60
N GLU A 78 0.79 0.71 4.91
CA GLU A 78 0.20 -0.60 4.70
C GLU A 78 0.75 -1.58 5.74
N LEU A 79 -0.11 -2.04 6.65
CA LEU A 79 0.24 -2.91 7.77
C LEU A 79 0.01 -4.38 7.42
N SER A 80 1.04 -5.18 7.64
CA SER A 80 0.97 -6.63 7.48
C SER A 80 0.27 -7.28 8.66
N ALA A 81 -0.74 -8.11 8.37
CA ALA A 81 -1.53 -8.84 9.34
C ALA A 81 -1.73 -10.31 8.92
N TRP A 82 -2.29 -11.09 9.82
CA TRP A 82 -2.57 -12.51 9.60
C TRP A 82 -3.96 -12.90 10.08
N ASP A 83 -4.73 -13.55 9.22
CA ASP A 83 -5.95 -14.24 9.62
C ASP A 83 -5.63 -15.67 10.07
N LYS A 84 -5.64 -15.90 11.38
CA LYS A 84 -5.34 -17.21 11.97
C LYS A 84 -6.38 -18.27 11.62
N LYS A 85 -7.65 -17.88 11.45
CA LYS A 85 -8.75 -18.80 11.14
C LYS A 85 -8.58 -19.43 9.76
N ARG A 86 -8.13 -18.63 8.77
CA ARG A 86 -7.96 -19.06 7.38
C ARG A 86 -6.52 -19.32 7.01
N ASN A 87 -5.60 -19.08 7.95
CA ASN A 87 -4.15 -19.17 7.73
C ASN A 87 -3.72 -18.35 6.51
N SER A 88 -4.20 -17.12 6.42
CA SER A 88 -3.97 -16.24 5.25
C SER A 88 -3.35 -14.90 5.64
N LYS A 89 -2.57 -14.36 4.72
CA LYS A 89 -2.00 -13.01 4.80
C LYS A 89 -3.10 -11.97 4.58
N VAL A 90 -3.04 -10.90 5.32
CA VAL A 90 -3.96 -9.76 5.22
C VAL A 90 -3.14 -8.48 5.22
N HIS A 91 -3.56 -7.49 4.44
CA HIS A 91 -3.02 -6.15 4.51
C HIS A 91 -4.11 -5.15 4.90
N ILE A 92 -3.76 -4.23 5.79
CA ILE A 92 -4.65 -3.16 6.24
C ILE A 92 -3.96 -1.82 5.99
N LEU A 93 -4.57 -0.98 5.17
CA LEU A 93 -4.17 0.40 4.99
C LEU A 93 -4.64 1.22 6.20
N CYS A 94 -3.73 1.95 6.79
CA CYS A 94 -4.03 2.91 7.84
C CYS A 94 -3.76 4.31 7.32
N TYR A 95 -4.82 5.13 7.22
CA TYR A 95 -4.71 6.52 6.78
C TYR A 95 -4.78 7.49 7.95
N ALA A 96 -4.01 8.57 7.85
CA ALA A 96 -4.01 9.72 8.73
C ALA A 96 -4.01 9.39 10.25
N PRO A 97 -3.17 8.48 10.75
CA PRO A 97 -3.12 8.19 12.18
C PRO A 97 -2.73 9.44 12.97
N GLN A 98 -3.56 9.82 13.97
CA GLN A 98 -3.31 11.00 14.80
C GLN A 98 -2.25 10.73 15.90
N LYS A 99 -2.07 9.46 16.24
CA LYS A 99 -1.09 8.99 17.24
C LYS A 99 -0.21 7.90 16.63
N PRO A 100 0.63 8.25 15.62
CA PRO A 100 1.42 7.27 14.85
C PRO A 100 2.41 6.47 15.70
N ASP A 101 2.88 7.02 16.82
CA ASP A 101 3.72 6.36 17.83
C ASP A 101 3.12 5.05 18.34
N ARG A 102 1.79 4.93 18.40
CA ARG A 102 1.11 3.69 18.79
C ARG A 102 1.30 2.54 17.83
N LEU A 103 1.60 2.84 16.57
CA LEU A 103 1.85 1.84 15.52
C LEU A 103 3.33 1.42 15.44
N GLU A 104 4.25 2.16 16.07
CA GLU A 104 5.69 1.95 15.93
C GLU A 104 6.11 0.52 16.34
N GLY A 105 5.64 0.05 17.50
CA GLY A 105 5.97 -1.30 17.98
C GLY A 105 5.46 -2.40 17.04
N LEU A 106 4.28 -2.22 16.46
CA LEU A 106 3.73 -3.13 15.44
C LEU A 106 4.60 -3.12 14.18
N CYS A 107 4.92 -1.94 13.66
CA CYS A 107 5.75 -1.76 12.48
C CYS A 107 7.15 -2.40 12.66
N LEU A 108 7.79 -2.16 13.79
CA LEU A 108 9.10 -2.76 14.11
C LEU A 108 9.02 -4.29 14.15
N LYS A 109 7.98 -4.85 14.78
CA LYS A 109 7.77 -6.30 14.85
C LYS A 109 7.57 -6.91 13.46
N SER A 110 6.71 -6.32 12.62
CA SER A 110 6.44 -6.81 11.27
C SER A 110 7.69 -6.71 10.39
N CYS A 111 8.42 -5.60 10.46
CA CYS A 111 9.70 -5.46 9.77
C CYS A 111 10.72 -6.52 10.21
N GLN A 112 10.79 -6.86 11.51
CA GLN A 112 11.70 -7.87 12.01
C GLN A 112 11.33 -9.26 11.50
N ILE A 113 10.05 -9.64 11.54
CA ILE A 113 9.55 -10.90 10.97
C ILE A 113 9.98 -11.02 9.51
N ARG A 114 9.80 -9.96 8.72
CA ARG A 114 10.18 -9.94 7.30
C ARG A 114 11.68 -10.06 7.10
N LYS A 115 12.49 -9.38 7.91
CA LYS A 115 13.96 -9.50 7.87
C LYS A 115 14.43 -10.93 8.18
N ASP A 116 13.83 -11.57 9.17
CA ASP A 116 14.19 -12.95 9.54
C ASP A 116 13.83 -13.93 8.42
N CYS A 117 12.63 -13.80 7.81
CA CYS A 117 12.27 -14.58 6.63
C CYS A 117 13.26 -14.34 5.46
N ALA A 118 13.58 -13.07 5.20
CA ALA A 118 14.46 -12.71 4.09
C ALA A 118 15.88 -13.26 4.29
N LYS A 119 16.41 -13.23 5.51
CA LYS A 119 17.71 -13.80 5.82
C LYS A 119 17.77 -15.29 5.46
N GLU A 120 16.78 -16.07 5.90
CA GLU A 120 16.69 -17.49 5.56
C GLU A 120 16.49 -17.71 4.06
N MET A 121 15.69 -16.87 3.39
CA MET A 121 15.53 -16.91 1.92
C MET A 121 16.85 -16.64 1.19
N ILE A 122 17.62 -15.64 1.62
CA ILE A 122 18.93 -15.31 1.05
C ILE A 122 19.90 -16.48 1.19
N GLU A 123 19.96 -17.09 2.39
CA GLU A 123 20.82 -18.27 2.64
C GLU A 123 20.46 -19.44 1.70
N LYS A 124 19.16 -19.73 1.52
CA LYS A 124 18.69 -20.76 0.59
C LYS A 124 19.02 -20.43 -0.89
N VAL A 125 18.93 -19.15 -1.27
CA VAL A 125 19.27 -18.68 -2.62
C VAL A 125 20.77 -18.81 -2.86
N MET A 126 21.59 -18.36 -1.90
CA MET A 126 23.07 -18.48 -2.00
C MET A 126 23.57 -19.90 -2.08
N ALA A 127 22.85 -20.86 -1.52
CA ALA A 127 23.16 -22.27 -1.66
C ALA A 127 22.92 -22.82 -3.08
N ARG A 128 22.15 -22.12 -3.92
CA ARG A 128 21.80 -22.50 -5.29
C ARG A 128 22.48 -21.65 -6.38
N TYR A 129 22.67 -20.37 -6.06
CA TYR A 129 23.23 -19.36 -6.94
C TYR A 129 24.43 -18.69 -6.31
N PRO A 130 25.60 -18.66 -6.94
CA PRO A 130 26.81 -18.06 -6.34
C PRO A 130 26.76 -16.53 -6.41
N ILE A 131 25.86 -15.94 -5.62
CA ILE A 131 25.76 -14.50 -5.40
C ILE A 131 26.17 -14.17 -3.96
N PRO A 132 26.89 -13.08 -3.71
CA PRO A 132 27.19 -12.64 -2.35
C PRO A 132 25.95 -11.99 -1.70
N ALA A 133 25.83 -12.08 -0.40
CA ALA A 133 24.74 -11.43 0.34
C ALA A 133 24.67 -9.90 0.07
N ASP A 134 25.82 -9.26 -0.05
CA ASP A 134 25.94 -7.82 -0.35
C ASP A 134 25.26 -7.42 -1.68
N ALA A 135 25.16 -8.34 -2.63
CA ALA A 135 24.41 -8.10 -3.86
C ALA A 135 22.92 -7.84 -3.62
N VAL A 136 22.32 -8.55 -2.64
CA VAL A 136 20.94 -8.30 -2.22
C VAL A 136 20.87 -7.04 -1.35
N LEU A 137 21.78 -6.90 -0.38
CA LEU A 137 21.80 -5.77 0.54
C LEU A 137 22.00 -4.44 -0.17
N HIS A 138 22.62 -4.44 -1.35
CA HIS A 138 22.73 -3.25 -2.19
C HIS A 138 21.39 -2.60 -2.51
N TYR A 139 20.35 -3.40 -2.75
CA TYR A 139 19.00 -2.92 -3.09
C TYR A 139 18.13 -2.59 -1.87
N THR A 140 18.62 -2.87 -0.66
CA THR A 140 17.86 -2.63 0.58
C THR A 140 18.30 -1.39 1.35
N LYS A 141 19.24 -0.59 0.84
CA LYS A 141 19.88 0.53 1.57
C LYS A 141 18.90 1.54 2.14
N SER A 142 17.82 1.83 1.44
CA SER A 142 16.77 2.76 1.89
C SER A 142 15.61 2.05 2.58
N SER A 143 15.45 0.75 2.33
CA SER A 143 14.32 -0.01 2.84
C SER A 143 14.43 -0.33 4.33
N LYS A 144 13.30 -0.28 5.03
CA LYS A 144 13.21 -0.67 6.43
C LYS A 144 13.23 -2.19 6.63
N SER A 145 13.05 -2.95 5.54
CA SER A 145 13.06 -4.41 5.54
C SER A 145 13.67 -4.97 4.25
N ILE A 146 13.67 -6.29 4.10
CA ILE A 146 14.15 -6.98 2.90
C ILE A 146 12.97 -7.73 2.27
N PHE A 147 12.75 -7.53 0.97
CA PHE A 147 11.66 -8.12 0.22
C PHE A 147 12.17 -9.09 -0.84
N LYS A 148 11.31 -9.97 -1.32
CA LYS A 148 11.65 -10.94 -2.39
C LYS A 148 12.15 -10.24 -3.66
N GLN A 149 11.59 -9.07 -3.96
CA GLN A 149 11.97 -8.25 -5.11
C GLN A 149 13.46 -7.84 -5.06
N HIS A 150 13.98 -7.54 -3.86
CA HIS A 150 15.41 -7.23 -3.69
C HIS A 150 16.31 -8.43 -4.00
N ILE A 151 15.88 -9.64 -3.61
CA ILE A 151 16.60 -10.89 -3.89
C ILE A 151 16.57 -11.17 -5.40
N MET A 152 15.37 -11.09 -6.01
CA MET A 152 15.21 -11.29 -7.44
C MET A 152 16.00 -10.26 -8.26
N ARG A 153 16.04 -9.00 -7.82
CA ARG A 153 16.84 -7.95 -8.48
C ARG A 153 18.32 -8.29 -8.48
N ALA A 154 18.84 -8.84 -7.39
CA ALA A 154 20.23 -9.33 -7.35
C ALA A 154 20.45 -10.47 -8.33
N LEU A 155 19.53 -11.44 -8.38
CA LEU A 155 19.62 -12.58 -9.33
C LEU A 155 19.58 -12.10 -10.79
N VAL A 156 18.73 -11.14 -11.14
CA VAL A 156 18.68 -10.53 -12.47
C VAL A 156 20.02 -9.84 -12.79
N ASN A 157 20.55 -9.06 -11.86
CA ASN A 157 21.79 -8.30 -12.06
C ASN A 157 23.01 -9.21 -12.22
N TYR A 158 22.99 -10.40 -11.61
CA TYR A 158 24.04 -11.42 -11.74
C TYR A 158 23.82 -12.38 -12.91
N GLY A 159 22.75 -12.18 -13.72
CA GLY A 159 22.46 -12.96 -14.91
C GLY A 159 21.84 -14.34 -14.65
N TYR A 160 21.33 -14.59 -13.44
CA TYR A 160 20.64 -15.85 -13.09
C TYR A 160 19.14 -15.82 -13.37
N ALA A 161 18.58 -14.66 -13.60
CA ALA A 161 17.21 -14.45 -14.05
C ALA A 161 17.19 -13.35 -15.12
N THR A 162 16.23 -13.42 -16.04
CA THR A 162 16.04 -12.39 -17.09
C THR A 162 15.08 -11.30 -16.66
N GLU A 163 14.23 -11.59 -15.68
CA GLU A 163 13.16 -10.74 -15.20
C GLU A 163 12.88 -10.99 -13.71
N LEU A 164 12.17 -10.08 -13.08
CA LEU A 164 11.86 -10.17 -11.64
C LEU A 164 10.75 -11.20 -11.36
N TYR A 165 9.78 -11.30 -12.25
CA TYR A 165 8.66 -12.22 -12.18
C TYR A 165 8.67 -13.11 -13.42
N GLY A 166 8.98 -14.37 -13.21
CA GLY A 166 9.10 -15.39 -14.26
C GLY A 166 9.55 -16.70 -13.67
N SER A 167 10.00 -17.62 -14.50
CA SER A 167 10.29 -19.01 -14.12
C SER A 167 11.22 -19.17 -12.92
N VAL A 168 12.22 -18.30 -12.76
CA VAL A 168 13.14 -18.33 -11.60
C VAL A 168 12.42 -17.87 -10.35
N ASN A 169 11.64 -16.80 -10.41
CA ASN A 169 10.83 -16.33 -9.27
C ASN A 169 9.83 -17.39 -8.84
N ASP A 170 9.13 -18.00 -9.80
CA ASP A 170 8.12 -19.03 -9.52
C ASP A 170 8.76 -20.25 -8.86
N LYS A 171 9.89 -20.70 -9.38
CA LYS A 171 10.64 -21.81 -8.80
C LYS A 171 11.07 -21.51 -7.35
N LEU A 172 11.56 -20.30 -7.08
CA LEU A 172 12.14 -19.96 -5.79
C LEU A 172 11.10 -19.51 -4.76
N PHE A 173 10.08 -18.76 -5.18
CA PHE A 173 9.24 -18.00 -4.26
C PHE A 173 7.72 -18.15 -4.48
N ALA A 174 7.26 -18.99 -5.43
CA ALA A 174 5.83 -19.24 -5.60
C ALA A 174 5.21 -19.81 -4.29
N TYR A 175 4.10 -19.24 -3.88
CA TYR A 175 3.36 -19.74 -2.72
C TYR A 175 2.48 -20.94 -3.13
N PRO A 176 2.41 -22.01 -2.31
CA PRO A 176 3.11 -22.20 -1.04
C PRO A 176 4.46 -22.95 -1.17
N ASN A 177 4.88 -23.39 -2.35
CA ASN A 177 5.88 -24.44 -2.55
C ASN A 177 7.23 -23.97 -3.14
N GLY A 178 7.48 -22.67 -3.21
CA GLY A 178 8.75 -22.13 -3.70
C GLY A 178 9.95 -22.67 -2.90
N GLU A 179 10.99 -23.13 -3.58
CA GLU A 179 12.15 -23.83 -2.99
C GLU A 179 12.91 -23.01 -1.94
N CYS A 180 12.88 -21.68 -2.09
CA CYS A 180 13.52 -20.74 -1.18
C CYS A 180 12.50 -19.95 -0.33
N LEU A 181 11.21 -20.15 -0.55
CA LEU A 181 10.17 -19.42 0.18
C LEU A 181 10.27 -19.73 1.68
N VAL A 182 10.22 -18.65 2.47
CA VAL A 182 10.07 -18.70 3.92
C VAL A 182 8.95 -17.75 4.29
N THR A 183 7.96 -18.27 5.01
CA THR A 183 6.82 -17.52 5.51
C THR A 183 6.70 -17.66 7.01
N ARG A 184 6.25 -16.61 7.66
CA ARG A 184 5.89 -16.59 9.10
C ARG A 184 4.61 -15.82 9.26
N GLU A 185 3.88 -16.12 10.32
CA GLU A 185 2.66 -15.37 10.66
C GLU A 185 3.02 -13.95 11.11
N TYR A 186 2.30 -12.98 10.58
CA TYR A 186 2.27 -11.62 11.07
C TYR A 186 1.34 -11.48 12.29
N PRO A 187 1.28 -10.33 12.95
CA PRO A 187 0.31 -10.09 14.00
C PRO A 187 -1.13 -10.34 13.54
N ASP A 188 -1.96 -10.82 14.48
CA ASP A 188 -3.38 -11.08 14.21
C ASP A 188 -4.11 -9.85 13.69
N VAL A 189 -4.96 -10.02 12.69
CA VAL A 189 -5.66 -8.92 12.01
C VAL A 189 -6.52 -8.09 12.96
N ASN A 190 -7.18 -8.71 13.94
CA ASN A 190 -7.98 -7.98 14.92
C ASN A 190 -7.11 -7.12 15.83
N PHE A 191 -5.94 -7.62 16.23
CA PHE A 191 -4.97 -6.84 17.00
C PHE A 191 -4.44 -5.64 16.21
N VAL A 192 -4.17 -5.81 14.91
CA VAL A 192 -3.74 -4.72 14.02
C VAL A 192 -4.83 -3.65 13.92
N LEU A 193 -6.10 -4.04 13.70
CA LEU A 193 -7.22 -3.12 13.62
C LEU A 193 -7.44 -2.35 14.93
N ASP A 194 -7.38 -3.03 16.08
CA ASP A 194 -7.51 -2.39 17.39
C ASP A 194 -6.39 -1.35 17.63
N LEU A 195 -5.18 -1.62 17.15
CA LEU A 195 -4.07 -0.65 17.21
C LEU A 195 -4.30 0.55 16.30
N ILE A 196 -4.79 0.35 15.06
CA ILE A 196 -5.12 1.44 14.14
C ILE A 196 -6.14 2.37 14.80
N HIS A 197 -7.23 1.83 15.33
CA HIS A 197 -8.26 2.62 16.00
C HIS A 197 -7.71 3.35 17.25
N SER A 198 -6.83 2.68 18.03
CA SER A 198 -6.17 3.32 19.17
C SER A 198 -5.26 4.48 18.74
N ALA A 199 -4.68 4.38 17.55
CA ALA A 199 -3.89 5.44 16.92
C ALA A 199 -4.76 6.56 16.31
N LYS A 200 -6.08 6.43 16.37
CA LYS A 200 -7.05 7.30 15.69
C LYS A 200 -6.75 7.38 14.19
N GLY A 201 -6.41 6.25 13.59
CA GLY A 201 -6.23 6.05 12.15
C GLY A 201 -7.49 5.50 11.51
N ILE A 202 -7.63 5.66 10.20
CA ILE A 202 -8.72 5.12 9.39
C ILE A 202 -8.26 3.77 8.84
N ALA A 203 -9.00 2.70 9.16
CA ALA A 203 -8.68 1.32 8.80
C ALA A 203 -9.40 0.90 7.51
N VAL A 204 -8.65 0.62 6.45
CA VAL A 204 -9.18 0.17 5.16
C VAL A 204 -8.57 -1.18 4.80
N MET A 205 -9.38 -2.17 4.44
CA MET A 205 -8.87 -3.45 3.97
C MET A 205 -8.29 -3.30 2.58
N ALA A 206 -6.97 -3.56 2.44
CA ALA A 206 -6.26 -3.50 1.18
C ALA A 206 -6.62 -4.70 0.29
N HIS A 207 -6.79 -4.46 -1.00
CA HIS A 207 -6.91 -5.47 -2.08
C HIS A 207 -7.46 -6.85 -1.64
N PRO A 208 -8.69 -6.95 -1.09
CA PRO A 208 -9.21 -8.17 -0.47
C PRO A 208 -9.28 -9.38 -1.42
N VAL A 209 -9.28 -9.15 -2.73
CA VAL A 209 -9.28 -10.22 -3.74
C VAL A 209 -7.91 -10.89 -3.86
N MET A 210 -6.80 -10.14 -3.71
CA MET A 210 -5.43 -10.63 -3.92
C MET A 210 -5.09 -11.87 -3.07
N PHE A 211 -5.53 -11.89 -1.81
CA PHE A 211 -5.27 -13.00 -0.88
C PHE A 211 -6.52 -13.83 -0.57
N ASN A 212 -7.58 -13.71 -1.40
CA ASN A 212 -8.85 -14.40 -1.20
C ASN A 212 -9.50 -14.14 0.16
N ASN A 213 -9.45 -12.89 0.62
CA ASN A 213 -9.90 -12.47 1.95
C ASN A 213 -11.35 -11.96 1.98
N THR A 214 -12.19 -12.30 0.99
CA THR A 214 -13.56 -11.79 0.89
C THR A 214 -14.44 -12.23 2.07
N GLU A 215 -14.29 -13.46 2.57
CA GLU A 215 -15.04 -13.92 3.76
C GLU A 215 -14.61 -13.17 5.02
N LEU A 216 -13.29 -12.98 5.20
CA LEU A 216 -12.76 -12.18 6.31
C LEU A 216 -13.26 -10.74 6.24
N LEU A 217 -13.28 -10.15 5.03
CA LEU A 217 -13.82 -8.81 4.82
C LEU A 217 -15.23 -8.67 5.39
N LEU A 218 -16.13 -9.58 5.05
CA LEU A 218 -17.51 -9.56 5.53
C LEU A 218 -17.60 -9.72 7.06
N GLU A 219 -16.82 -10.63 7.65
CA GLU A 219 -16.74 -10.79 9.11
C GLU A 219 -16.26 -9.50 9.82
N LEU A 220 -15.27 -8.82 9.25
CA LEU A 220 -14.74 -7.57 9.83
C LEU A 220 -15.70 -6.38 9.67
N ILE A 221 -16.48 -6.36 8.59
CA ILE A 221 -17.55 -5.37 8.38
C ILE A 221 -18.67 -5.58 9.41
N GLU A 222 -19.16 -6.82 9.55
CA GLU A 222 -20.18 -7.15 10.55
C GLU A 222 -19.72 -6.83 11.98
N ALA A 223 -18.44 -7.00 12.26
CA ALA A 223 -17.84 -6.65 13.55
C ALA A 223 -17.61 -5.13 13.74
N GLY A 224 -17.87 -4.29 12.73
CA GLY A 224 -17.67 -2.85 12.78
C GLY A 224 -16.20 -2.44 12.92
N LYS A 225 -15.28 -3.23 12.38
CA LYS A 225 -13.83 -3.03 12.53
C LYS A 225 -13.16 -2.31 11.37
N LEU A 226 -13.86 -2.07 10.27
CA LEU A 226 -13.33 -1.38 9.09
C LEU A 226 -14.04 -0.06 8.86
N ASP A 227 -13.29 0.95 8.46
CA ASP A 227 -13.78 2.24 8.01
C ASP A 227 -13.94 2.29 6.49
N GLY A 228 -13.30 1.35 5.75
CA GLY A 228 -13.37 1.31 4.30
C GLY A 228 -12.84 0.03 3.68
N ILE A 229 -12.99 -0.04 2.35
CA ILE A 229 -12.55 -1.14 1.49
C ILE A 229 -11.79 -0.56 0.31
N GLU A 230 -10.61 -1.11 -0.01
CA GLU A 230 -9.96 -0.85 -1.28
C GLU A 230 -10.65 -1.70 -2.37
N ALA A 231 -11.61 -1.08 -3.04
CA ALA A 231 -12.38 -1.74 -4.09
C ALA A 231 -11.69 -1.65 -5.46
N TYR A 232 -11.05 -0.52 -5.74
CA TYR A 232 -10.38 -0.27 -7.03
C TYR A 232 -8.89 -0.61 -6.94
N HIS A 233 -8.57 -1.84 -7.29
CA HIS A 233 -7.20 -2.37 -7.30
C HIS A 233 -7.00 -3.29 -8.52
N HIS A 234 -5.81 -3.31 -9.10
CA HIS A 234 -5.51 -4.07 -10.32
C HIS A 234 -5.67 -5.60 -10.19
N SER A 235 -5.60 -6.15 -8.97
CA SER A 235 -5.82 -7.59 -8.72
C SER A 235 -7.29 -8.02 -8.85
N ALA A 236 -8.22 -7.07 -8.89
CA ALA A 236 -9.66 -7.33 -8.98
C ALA A 236 -10.18 -7.04 -10.39
N THR A 237 -11.01 -7.93 -10.93
CA THR A 237 -11.74 -7.68 -12.17
C THR A 237 -12.75 -6.54 -12.00
N PRO A 238 -13.19 -5.85 -13.07
CA PRO A 238 -14.19 -4.79 -12.97
C PRO A 238 -15.47 -5.21 -12.23
N THR A 239 -15.92 -6.46 -12.42
CA THR A 239 -17.07 -7.01 -11.71
C THR A 239 -16.81 -7.17 -10.20
N GLN A 240 -15.62 -7.59 -9.81
CA GLN A 240 -15.23 -7.70 -8.41
C GLN A 240 -15.08 -6.33 -7.76
N GLN A 241 -14.48 -5.35 -8.48
CA GLN A 241 -14.37 -3.96 -8.02
C GLN A 241 -15.75 -3.37 -7.74
N GLN A 242 -16.71 -3.53 -8.67
CA GLN A 242 -18.07 -3.04 -8.49
C GLN A 242 -18.74 -3.71 -7.28
N LYS A 243 -18.61 -5.03 -7.13
CA LYS A 243 -19.15 -5.76 -6.00
C LYS A 243 -18.61 -5.27 -4.66
N LEU A 244 -17.30 -5.00 -4.58
CA LEU A 244 -16.65 -4.46 -3.38
C LEU A 244 -17.14 -3.03 -3.08
N ALA A 245 -17.30 -2.20 -4.11
CA ALA A 245 -17.83 -0.85 -3.96
C ALA A 245 -19.30 -0.86 -3.50
N ASP A 246 -20.11 -1.78 -4.01
CA ASP A 246 -21.51 -1.95 -3.59
C ASP A 246 -21.59 -2.40 -2.11
N ILE A 247 -20.78 -3.36 -1.69
CA ILE A 247 -20.67 -3.79 -0.29
C ILE A 247 -20.27 -2.61 0.61
N ALA A 248 -19.26 -1.83 0.22
CA ALA A 248 -18.85 -0.67 0.99
C ALA A 248 -19.98 0.36 1.14
N LYS A 249 -20.74 0.60 0.06
CA LYS A 249 -21.88 1.52 0.05
C LYS A 249 -23.02 1.03 0.94
N GLU A 250 -23.34 -0.25 0.91
CA GLU A 250 -24.40 -0.86 1.75
C GLU A 250 -24.09 -0.71 3.25
N HIS A 251 -22.82 -0.68 3.63
CA HIS A 251 -22.38 -0.58 5.01
C HIS A 251 -21.86 0.83 5.39
N ASP A 252 -22.09 1.85 4.55
CA ASP A 252 -21.62 3.24 4.74
C ASP A 252 -20.09 3.35 4.96
N LEU A 253 -19.31 2.47 4.31
CA LEU A 253 -17.86 2.45 4.35
C LEU A 253 -17.27 3.33 3.24
N ILE A 254 -16.01 3.77 3.43
CA ILE A 254 -15.25 4.46 2.40
C ILE A 254 -14.85 3.47 1.31
N VAL A 255 -14.99 3.87 0.05
CA VAL A 255 -14.42 3.15 -1.09
C VAL A 255 -13.10 3.80 -1.46
N THR A 256 -12.00 3.06 -1.37
CA THR A 256 -10.71 3.55 -1.85
C THR A 256 -10.28 2.83 -3.13
N GLY A 257 -9.32 3.45 -3.81
CA GLY A 257 -8.60 2.86 -4.92
C GLY A 257 -7.16 3.36 -4.90
N GLY A 258 -6.25 2.48 -5.31
CA GLY A 258 -4.85 2.76 -5.43
C GLY A 258 -4.16 1.84 -6.44
N SER A 259 -3.09 2.35 -7.02
CA SER A 259 -2.35 1.62 -8.06
C SER A 259 -1.50 0.48 -7.51
N ASP A 260 -1.25 0.46 -6.22
CA ASP A 260 -0.27 -0.43 -5.57
C ASP A 260 1.08 -0.38 -6.32
N PHE A 261 1.49 0.85 -6.61
CA PHE A 261 2.66 1.13 -7.44
C PHE A 261 3.95 0.81 -6.70
N HIS A 262 4.76 -0.07 -7.30
CA HIS A 262 6.10 -0.43 -6.83
C HIS A 262 7.21 -0.06 -7.84
N GLY A 263 6.86 0.64 -8.93
CA GLY A 263 7.80 0.98 -10.00
C GLY A 263 8.28 -0.24 -10.78
N LEU A 264 9.60 -0.43 -10.86
CA LEU A 264 10.19 -1.60 -11.51
C LEU A 264 9.92 -2.93 -10.80
N TYR A 265 9.40 -2.89 -9.57
CA TYR A 265 9.09 -4.07 -8.76
C TYR A 265 7.61 -4.48 -8.83
N ASN A 266 6.82 -3.87 -9.70
CA ASN A 266 5.47 -4.36 -10.00
C ASN A 266 5.53 -5.67 -10.78
N GLU A 267 4.63 -6.60 -10.47
CA GLU A 267 4.43 -7.83 -11.25
C GLU A 267 3.76 -7.55 -12.59
N THR A 268 2.82 -6.61 -12.59
CA THR A 268 2.14 -6.12 -13.80
C THR A 268 2.52 -4.66 -14.05
N MET A 269 2.44 -4.22 -15.31
CA MET A 269 2.70 -2.81 -15.64
C MET A 269 1.60 -1.90 -15.05
N THR A 270 1.78 -1.50 -13.80
CA THR A 270 0.95 -0.47 -13.16
C THR A 270 1.69 0.86 -13.14
N HIS A 271 0.97 1.94 -13.17
CA HIS A 271 1.51 3.29 -13.03
C HIS A 271 0.67 4.08 -12.03
N ILE A 272 1.29 5.07 -11.40
CA ILE A 272 0.61 5.95 -10.45
C ILE A 272 -0.62 6.56 -11.12
N GLY A 273 -1.76 6.51 -10.42
CA GLY A 273 -3.04 6.99 -10.92
C GLY A 273 -3.78 6.03 -11.84
N SER A 274 -3.30 4.80 -12.05
CA SER A 274 -4.04 3.77 -12.81
C SER A 274 -5.31 3.31 -12.11
N MET A 275 -5.34 3.38 -10.78
CA MET A 275 -6.50 3.18 -9.92
C MET A 275 -6.56 4.35 -8.94
N THR A 276 -7.76 4.91 -8.74
CA THR A 276 -7.91 6.12 -7.94
C THR A 276 -9.15 6.09 -7.06
N THR A 277 -9.09 6.87 -6.00
CA THR A 277 -10.23 7.21 -5.14
C THR A 277 -10.84 8.51 -5.65
N ASP A 278 -12.16 8.54 -5.79
CA ASP A 278 -12.90 9.69 -6.24
C ASP A 278 -13.08 10.78 -5.15
N LYS A 279 -13.58 11.93 -5.57
CA LYS A 279 -13.80 13.08 -4.70
C LYS A 279 -14.73 12.78 -3.52
N GLU A 280 -15.82 12.04 -3.76
CA GLU A 280 -16.82 11.75 -2.72
C GLU A 280 -16.17 10.95 -1.57
N ASN A 281 -15.43 9.91 -1.90
CA ASN A 281 -14.76 9.06 -0.93
C ASN A 281 -13.56 9.76 -0.26
N LEU A 282 -12.85 10.62 -0.98
CA LEU A 282 -11.84 11.51 -0.38
C LEU A 282 -12.46 12.46 0.65
N ASP A 283 -13.60 13.07 0.34
CA ASP A 283 -14.31 13.96 1.27
C ASP A 283 -14.81 13.18 2.52
N LYS A 284 -15.29 11.94 2.36
CA LYS A 284 -15.62 11.03 3.48
C LYS A 284 -14.40 10.74 4.36
N LEU A 285 -13.27 10.40 3.75
CA LEU A 285 -12.01 10.14 4.46
C LEU A 285 -11.57 11.36 5.27
N PHE A 286 -11.57 12.56 4.68
CA PHE A 286 -11.21 13.78 5.39
C PHE A 286 -12.19 14.13 6.51
N LYS A 287 -13.47 13.85 6.33
CA LYS A 287 -14.48 14.05 7.39
C LYS A 287 -14.20 13.17 8.61
N LEU A 288 -13.83 11.89 8.39
CA LEU A 288 -13.42 11.01 9.50
C LEU A 288 -12.14 11.50 10.18
N CYS A 289 -11.14 11.98 9.42
CA CYS A 289 -9.95 12.61 10.03
C CYS A 289 -10.31 13.75 10.99
N LEU A 290 -11.27 14.60 10.60
CA LEU A 290 -11.72 15.73 11.45
C LEU A 290 -12.43 15.24 12.72
N LEU A 291 -13.23 14.19 12.65
CA LEU A 291 -13.90 13.61 13.82
C LEU A 291 -12.89 13.09 14.84
N TYR A 292 -11.80 12.48 14.39
CA TYR A 292 -10.74 11.99 15.28
C TYR A 292 -9.87 13.11 15.87
N THR A 293 -9.80 14.30 15.23
CA THR A 293 -9.04 15.46 15.73
C THR A 293 -9.83 16.31 16.71
N SER A 294 -11.16 16.20 16.75
CA SER A 294 -11.98 16.96 17.69
C SER A 294 -11.74 16.47 19.13
N PRO A 295 -11.53 17.36 20.12
CA PRO A 295 -11.41 16.96 21.50
C PRO A 295 -12.70 16.25 21.95
N SER A 296 -12.54 15.14 22.67
CA SER A 296 -13.67 14.46 23.29
C SER A 296 -14.36 15.40 24.28
N PRO A 297 -15.69 15.47 24.33
CA PRO A 297 -16.39 16.29 25.33
C PRO A 297 -16.12 15.90 26.79
N ARG A 298 -15.21 14.95 27.04
CA ARG A 298 -14.89 14.39 28.36
C ARG A 298 -13.39 14.45 28.74
N ASP A 299 -12.56 15.17 27.97
CA ASP A 299 -11.15 15.40 28.32
C ASP A 299 -10.98 16.74 29.01
#